data_211bb7061800309f5b7f384a96ea8f68
#
_entry.id   211bb7061800309f5b7f384a96ea8f68
#
_cell.length_a   1.000
_cell.length_b   1.000
_cell.length_c   1.000
_cell.angle_alpha   90.00
_cell.angle_beta   90.00
_cell.angle_gamma   90.00
#
_symmetry.space_group_name_H-M   'P 1'
#
loop_
_entity.id
_entity.type
_entity.pdbx_description
1 polymer ?
#
loop_
_entity_poly.entity_id
_entity_poly.type
_entity_poly.pdbx_seq_one_letter_code
_entity_poly.pdbx_strand_id
1 'polypeptide(L)'
;MVGKTSAVPRPYQEPPRRIAMLSYHTCPLATLGGKDTGGMNVYVRDLTRELGRQGVGVDVFTRSQDEHVPHVLHEMGYGNRVVHIPSGPEHPLPKEELVGYLPEFAERIQQFARKKNIRYDLIHSHYWLSGLAAFELQKAWHIPVVHMFHTLARVKNQIARRPEEGEPQVRIEGELDLLQKADCI
;
A
#
# COMPACT_ATOMS: atom_id res chain seq x y z
N MET A 1 -9.71 16.79 -33.79
CA MET A 1 -10.33 15.49 -33.46
C MET A 1 -9.22 14.52 -33.09
N VAL A 2 -9.01 14.27 -31.82
CA VAL A 2 -8.00 13.28 -31.34
C VAL A 2 -8.76 12.01 -31.09
N GLY A 3 -8.51 11.00 -31.93
CA GLY A 3 -9.14 9.69 -31.82
C GLY A 3 -8.76 8.99 -30.51
N LYS A 4 -9.76 8.68 -29.67
CA LYS A 4 -9.61 7.74 -28.57
C LYS A 4 -9.35 6.37 -29.17
N THR A 5 -8.11 5.90 -29.10
CA THR A 5 -7.79 4.49 -29.28
C THR A 5 -8.46 3.72 -28.15
N SER A 6 -9.54 3.01 -28.45
CA SER A 6 -10.15 2.04 -27.56
C SER A 6 -9.10 0.96 -27.25
N ALA A 7 -8.61 0.92 -26.02
CA ALA A 7 -7.78 -0.17 -25.57
C ALA A 7 -8.61 -1.47 -25.67
N VAL A 8 -8.17 -2.38 -26.54
CA VAL A 8 -8.73 -3.74 -26.61
C VAL A 8 -8.56 -4.37 -25.24
N PRO A 9 -9.60 -4.98 -24.65
CA PRO A 9 -9.47 -5.70 -23.39
C PRO A 9 -8.38 -6.73 -23.54
N ARG A 10 -7.36 -6.71 -22.68
CA ARG A 10 -6.32 -7.76 -22.66
C ARG A 10 -7.01 -9.10 -22.42
N PRO A 11 -6.63 -10.17 -23.14
CA PRO A 11 -7.17 -11.49 -22.88
C PRO A 11 -6.98 -11.84 -21.41
N TYR A 12 -7.96 -12.56 -20.85
CA TYR A 12 -8.01 -13.01 -19.46
C TYR A 12 -6.62 -13.54 -19.03
N GLN A 13 -5.89 -12.75 -18.25
CA GLN A 13 -4.64 -13.20 -17.69
C GLN A 13 -4.96 -14.14 -16.51
N GLU A 14 -4.16 -15.15 -16.32
CA GLU A 14 -4.28 -16.00 -15.12
C GLU A 14 -4.33 -15.12 -13.86
N PRO A 15 -5.14 -15.48 -12.84
CA PRO A 15 -5.19 -14.72 -11.61
C PRO A 15 -3.79 -14.61 -11.00
N PRO A 16 -3.47 -13.49 -10.33
CA PRO A 16 -2.16 -13.31 -9.71
C PRO A 16 -1.93 -14.45 -8.69
N ARG A 17 -0.74 -15.04 -8.71
CA ARG A 17 -0.35 -16.07 -7.73
C ARG A 17 0.17 -15.46 -6.44
N ARG A 18 0.78 -14.28 -6.54
CA ARG A 18 1.34 -13.57 -5.39
C ARG A 18 1.24 -12.05 -5.51
N ILE A 19 0.76 -11.43 -4.45
CA ILE A 19 0.51 -9.98 -4.36
C ILE A 19 1.45 -9.35 -3.35
N ALA A 20 2.11 -8.24 -3.74
CA ALA A 20 2.73 -7.31 -2.82
C ALA A 20 1.66 -6.30 -2.38
N MET A 21 1.12 -6.45 -1.18
CA MET A 21 0.14 -5.54 -0.63
C MET A 21 0.83 -4.47 0.22
N LEU A 22 0.55 -3.19 -0.02
CA LEU A 22 1.19 -2.10 0.70
C LEU A 22 0.20 -1.43 1.66
N SER A 23 0.52 -1.43 2.94
CA SER A 23 -0.15 -0.70 4.02
C SER A 23 0.89 0.07 4.81
N TYR A 24 1.51 1.09 4.18
CA TYR A 24 2.75 1.72 4.61
C TYR A 24 2.69 2.29 6.01
N HIS A 25 1.71 3.14 6.31
CA HIS A 25 1.65 3.95 7.54
C HIS A 25 1.01 3.23 8.73
N THR A 26 0.41 2.06 8.53
CA THR A 26 -0.27 1.31 9.61
C THR A 26 -0.25 -0.20 9.35
N CYS A 27 0.04 -0.96 10.39
CA CYS A 27 0.05 -2.41 10.35
C CYS A 27 -1.39 -2.96 10.41
N PRO A 28 -1.81 -3.88 9.51
CA PRO A 28 -3.15 -4.46 9.53
C PRO A 28 -3.45 -5.28 10.80
N LEU A 29 -2.42 -5.67 11.56
CA LEU A 29 -2.54 -6.37 12.83
C LEU A 29 -2.51 -5.43 14.05
N ALA A 30 -2.37 -4.12 13.84
CA ALA A 30 -2.37 -3.16 14.94
C ALA A 30 -3.70 -3.18 15.70
N THR A 31 -3.63 -2.97 17.02
CA THR A 31 -4.80 -2.87 17.89
C THR A 31 -5.70 -1.71 17.44
N LEU A 32 -6.98 -2.00 17.22
CA LEU A 32 -7.95 -1.00 16.78
C LEU A 32 -8.22 0.04 17.90
N GLY A 33 -8.54 1.26 17.47
CA GLY A 33 -8.85 2.38 18.37
C GLY A 33 -7.71 3.39 18.57
N GLY A 34 -6.53 3.14 17.99
CA GLY A 34 -5.44 4.12 17.91
C GLY A 34 -5.69 5.18 16.84
N LYS A 35 -4.86 6.24 16.83
CA LYS A 35 -4.99 7.42 15.94
C LYS A 35 -5.06 7.06 14.45
N ASP A 36 -4.35 6.01 14.03
CA ASP A 36 -4.22 5.61 12.61
C ASP A 36 -4.69 4.16 12.38
N THR A 37 -5.48 3.59 13.32
CA THR A 37 -5.99 2.22 13.24
C THR A 37 -7.51 2.22 13.15
N GLY A 38 -8.05 1.65 12.08
CA GLY A 38 -9.49 1.68 11.83
C GLY A 38 -9.93 0.77 10.69
N GLY A 39 -10.92 1.21 9.93
CA GLY A 39 -11.53 0.43 8.86
C GLY A 39 -10.55 -0.09 7.81
N MET A 40 -9.51 0.69 7.47
CA MET A 40 -8.48 0.25 6.52
C MET A 40 -7.72 -0.98 7.04
N ASN A 41 -7.35 -1.02 8.33
CA ASN A 41 -6.62 -2.16 8.92
C ASN A 41 -7.47 -3.44 8.84
N VAL A 42 -8.76 -3.33 9.19
CA VAL A 42 -9.72 -4.44 9.09
C VAL A 42 -9.85 -4.89 7.63
N TYR A 43 -10.04 -3.95 6.71
CA TYR A 43 -10.16 -4.25 5.28
C TYR A 43 -8.92 -4.99 4.75
N VAL A 44 -7.71 -4.47 4.98
CA VAL A 44 -6.45 -5.08 4.51
C VAL A 44 -6.29 -6.48 5.09
N ARG A 45 -6.56 -6.64 6.39
CA ARG A 45 -6.48 -7.94 7.05
C ARG A 45 -7.46 -8.96 6.45
N ASP A 46 -8.72 -8.58 6.31
CA ASP A 46 -9.77 -9.50 5.89
C ASP A 46 -9.64 -9.83 4.40
N LEU A 47 -9.28 -8.85 3.55
CA LEU A 47 -8.95 -9.08 2.15
C LEU A 47 -7.74 -10.03 1.98
N THR A 48 -6.69 -9.83 2.77
CA THR A 48 -5.50 -10.72 2.74
C THR A 48 -5.88 -12.16 3.09
N ARG A 49 -6.72 -12.36 4.08
CA ARG A 49 -7.21 -13.69 4.48
C ARG A 49 -8.06 -14.34 3.39
N GLU A 50 -8.96 -13.56 2.80
CA GLU A 50 -9.84 -14.07 1.75
C GLU A 50 -9.05 -14.43 0.48
N LEU A 51 -8.10 -13.61 0.05
CA LEU A 51 -7.18 -13.93 -1.04
C LEU A 51 -6.41 -15.22 -0.77
N GLY A 52 -5.90 -15.38 0.46
CA GLY A 52 -5.22 -16.61 0.87
C GLY A 52 -6.13 -17.84 0.82
N ARG A 53 -7.40 -17.71 1.24
CA ARG A 53 -8.40 -18.77 1.12
C ARG A 53 -8.62 -19.21 -0.34
N GLN A 54 -8.47 -18.27 -1.28
CA GLN A 54 -8.55 -18.51 -2.71
C GLN A 54 -7.23 -18.98 -3.36
N GLY A 55 -6.19 -19.22 -2.56
CA GLY A 55 -4.90 -19.72 -3.02
C GLY A 55 -3.93 -18.64 -3.51
N VAL A 56 -4.24 -17.36 -3.30
CA VAL A 56 -3.35 -16.25 -3.65
C VAL A 56 -2.44 -15.93 -2.47
N GLY A 57 -1.12 -16.00 -2.67
CA GLY A 57 -0.15 -15.61 -1.67
C GLY A 57 -0.07 -14.09 -1.51
N VAL A 58 -0.04 -13.58 -0.28
CA VAL A 58 0.04 -12.14 -0.01
C VAL A 58 1.10 -11.84 1.04
N ASP A 59 2.00 -10.92 0.71
CA ASP A 59 2.89 -10.27 1.68
C ASP A 59 2.39 -8.83 1.88
N VAL A 60 1.95 -8.52 3.10
CA VAL A 60 1.54 -7.15 3.44
C VAL A 60 2.75 -6.40 3.99
N PHE A 61 3.22 -5.42 3.25
CA PHE A 61 4.34 -4.56 3.65
C PHE A 61 3.84 -3.33 4.40
N THR A 62 4.38 -3.11 5.57
CA THR A 62 4.14 -1.93 6.41
C THR A 62 5.47 -1.38 6.91
N ARG A 63 5.54 -0.09 7.21
CA ARG A 63 6.75 0.48 7.83
C ARG A 63 6.89 -0.02 9.25
N SER A 64 8.09 -0.41 9.66
CA SER A 64 8.37 -0.71 11.05
C SER A 64 8.25 0.56 11.90
N GLN A 65 7.56 0.42 13.03
CA GLN A 65 7.33 1.51 14.01
C GLN A 65 7.79 1.13 15.41
N ASP A 66 8.41 -0.04 15.55
CA ASP A 66 8.94 -0.54 16.80
C ASP A 66 10.04 -1.58 16.49
N GLU A 67 11.26 -1.30 16.91
CA GLU A 67 12.41 -2.19 16.71
C GLU A 67 12.31 -3.51 17.48
N HIS A 68 11.42 -3.59 18.49
CA HIS A 68 11.19 -4.79 19.29
C HIS A 68 10.14 -5.73 18.67
N VAL A 69 9.40 -5.29 17.67
CA VAL A 69 8.44 -6.13 16.96
C VAL A 69 9.15 -6.95 15.87
N PRO A 70 8.90 -8.27 15.78
CA PRO A 70 9.47 -9.07 14.69
C PRO A 70 9.15 -8.50 13.32
N HIS A 71 10.16 -8.38 12.45
CA HIS A 71 9.97 -7.83 11.10
C HIS A 71 9.13 -8.73 10.18
N VAL A 72 8.84 -9.97 10.55
CA VAL A 72 7.94 -10.85 9.79
C VAL A 72 6.99 -11.55 10.75
N LEU A 73 5.68 -11.30 10.55
CA LEU A 73 4.60 -11.93 11.31
C LEU A 73 3.76 -12.81 10.37
N HIS A 74 3.56 -14.08 10.75
CA HIS A 74 2.82 -15.10 9.99
C HIS A 74 1.36 -15.26 10.47
N GLU A 75 0.72 -14.16 10.92
CA GLU A 75 -0.59 -14.18 11.57
C GLU A 75 -1.77 -13.89 10.64
N MET A 76 -1.53 -13.84 9.33
CA MET A 76 -2.56 -13.51 8.35
C MET A 76 -3.35 -14.73 7.84
N GLY A 77 -2.91 -15.94 8.19
CA GLY A 77 -3.49 -17.20 7.70
C GLY A 77 -3.06 -17.57 6.27
N TYR A 78 -3.24 -18.84 5.91
CA TYR A 78 -2.96 -19.39 4.57
C TYR A 78 -1.52 -19.15 4.06
N GLY A 79 -0.56 -19.01 4.95
CA GLY A 79 0.83 -18.68 4.60
C GLY A 79 1.10 -17.21 4.29
N ASN A 80 0.09 -16.37 4.36
CA ASN A 80 0.21 -14.91 4.23
C ASN A 80 0.85 -14.31 5.47
N ARG A 81 1.52 -13.17 5.29
CA ARG A 81 2.30 -12.55 6.37
C ARG A 81 2.30 -11.04 6.27
N VAL A 82 2.59 -10.40 7.40
CA VAL A 82 2.94 -8.99 7.47
C VAL A 82 4.46 -8.88 7.55
N VAL A 83 5.03 -7.98 6.77
CA VAL A 83 6.46 -7.69 6.75
C VAL A 83 6.65 -6.23 7.16
N HIS A 84 7.22 -6.02 8.35
CA HIS A 84 7.60 -4.71 8.86
C HIS A 84 8.94 -4.31 8.24
N ILE A 85 8.92 -3.26 7.44
CA ILE A 85 10.09 -2.76 6.72
C ILE A 85 10.69 -1.59 7.50
N PRO A 86 11.91 -1.70 8.02
CA PRO A 86 12.63 -0.55 8.57
C PRO A 86 12.82 0.49 7.47
N SER A 87 12.30 1.69 7.67
CA SER A 87 12.39 2.80 6.73
C SER A 87 12.33 4.09 7.55
N GLY A 88 13.47 4.77 7.64
CA GLY A 88 13.69 5.79 8.67
C GLY A 88 13.71 5.19 10.08
N PRO A 89 13.52 6.01 11.11
CA PRO A 89 13.53 5.56 12.51
C PRO A 89 12.35 4.63 12.81
N GLU A 90 12.57 3.58 13.62
CA GLU A 90 11.56 2.58 13.95
C GLU A 90 10.70 3.01 15.15
N HIS A 91 10.07 4.17 15.05
CA HIS A 91 9.04 4.68 15.97
C HIS A 91 7.92 5.37 15.17
N PRO A 92 6.74 5.64 15.76
CA PRO A 92 5.67 6.38 15.11
C PRO A 92 6.12 7.78 14.68
N LEU A 93 5.78 8.16 13.45
CA LEU A 93 6.07 9.48 12.86
C LEU A 93 4.78 10.14 12.37
N PRO A 94 4.72 11.49 12.33
CA PRO A 94 3.68 12.22 11.62
C PRO A 94 3.64 11.81 10.14
N LYS A 95 2.45 11.78 9.54
CA LYS A 95 2.28 11.33 8.14
C LYS A 95 3.05 12.20 7.14
N GLU A 96 3.21 13.46 7.44
CA GLU A 96 3.93 14.44 6.62
C GLU A 96 5.42 14.08 6.50
N GLU A 97 6.00 13.53 7.56
CA GLU A 97 7.40 13.09 7.58
C GLU A 97 7.61 11.77 6.82
N LEU A 98 6.56 10.94 6.74
CA LEU A 98 6.64 9.61 6.13
C LEU A 98 6.95 9.66 4.64
N VAL A 99 6.60 10.75 3.94
CA VAL A 99 6.88 10.91 2.50
C VAL A 99 8.37 10.79 2.20
N GLY A 100 9.22 11.33 3.06
CA GLY A 100 10.67 11.30 2.89
C GLY A 100 11.29 9.90 2.91
N TYR A 101 10.61 8.92 3.50
CA TYR A 101 11.11 7.55 3.64
C TYR A 101 10.52 6.57 2.62
N LEU A 102 9.65 7.01 1.71
CA LEU A 102 9.05 6.14 0.69
C LEU A 102 10.08 5.47 -0.23
N PRO A 103 11.13 6.17 -0.71
CA PRO A 103 12.15 5.53 -1.54
C PRO A 103 12.88 4.40 -0.81
N GLU A 104 13.28 4.62 0.45
CA GLU A 104 13.92 3.60 1.27
C GLU A 104 13.00 2.40 1.52
N PHE A 105 11.72 2.65 1.80
CA PHE A 105 10.72 1.61 1.97
C PHE A 105 10.63 0.72 0.72
N ALA A 106 10.49 1.32 -0.46
CA ALA A 106 10.41 0.59 -1.72
C ALA A 106 11.70 -0.19 -2.02
N GLU A 107 12.87 0.39 -1.76
CA GLU A 107 14.16 -0.30 -1.94
C GLU A 107 14.28 -1.52 -1.03
N ARG A 108 13.93 -1.39 0.24
CA ARG A 108 14.00 -2.50 1.21
C ARG A 108 13.00 -3.61 0.90
N ILE A 109 11.82 -3.31 0.37
CA ILE A 109 10.90 -4.32 -0.17
C ILE A 109 11.54 -5.08 -1.33
N GLN A 110 12.21 -4.40 -2.25
CA GLN A 110 12.93 -5.06 -3.33
C GLN A 110 14.07 -5.95 -2.81
N GLN A 111 14.82 -5.50 -1.80
CA GLN A 111 15.86 -6.30 -1.15
C GLN A 111 15.26 -7.55 -0.47
N PHE A 112 14.12 -7.40 0.22
CA PHE A 112 13.40 -8.52 0.81
C PHE A 112 12.98 -9.55 -0.25
N ALA A 113 12.38 -9.10 -1.34
CA ALA A 113 11.94 -9.95 -2.44
C ALA A 113 13.11 -10.72 -3.06
N ARG A 114 14.24 -10.03 -3.33
CA ARG A 114 15.47 -10.65 -3.84
C ARG A 114 16.03 -11.70 -2.86
N LYS A 115 16.19 -11.34 -1.58
CA LYS A 115 16.74 -12.22 -0.54
C LYS A 115 15.91 -13.49 -0.34
N LYS A 116 14.60 -13.38 -0.51
CA LYS A 116 13.67 -14.50 -0.37
C LYS A 116 13.37 -15.25 -1.68
N ASN A 117 13.95 -14.78 -2.79
CA ASN A 117 13.68 -15.28 -4.14
C ASN A 117 12.17 -15.29 -4.46
N ILE A 118 11.49 -14.18 -4.16
CA ILE A 118 10.06 -14.01 -4.37
C ILE A 118 9.83 -13.09 -5.56
N ARG A 119 8.86 -13.46 -6.42
CA ARG A 119 8.32 -12.59 -7.46
C ARG A 119 6.85 -12.30 -7.16
N TYR A 120 6.45 -11.08 -7.40
CA TYR A 120 5.07 -10.63 -7.27
C TYR A 120 4.49 -10.40 -8.67
N ASP A 121 3.20 -10.66 -8.82
CA ASP A 121 2.46 -10.49 -10.07
C ASP A 121 1.67 -9.18 -10.09
N LEU A 122 1.40 -8.63 -8.90
CA LEU A 122 0.57 -7.45 -8.68
C LEU A 122 1.06 -6.69 -7.45
N ILE A 123 0.98 -5.36 -7.50
CA ILE A 123 1.09 -4.48 -6.34
C ILE A 123 -0.31 -3.98 -6.00
N HIS A 124 -0.78 -4.21 -4.77
CA HIS A 124 -2.04 -3.66 -4.26
C HIS A 124 -1.75 -2.67 -3.14
N SER A 125 -1.97 -1.40 -3.40
CA SER A 125 -1.64 -0.32 -2.47
C SER A 125 -2.88 0.29 -1.81
N HIS A 126 -2.77 0.56 -0.51
CA HIS A 126 -3.84 1.11 0.31
C HIS A 126 -3.43 2.46 0.90
N TYR A 127 -4.23 3.49 0.64
CA TYR A 127 -3.96 4.87 1.02
C TYR A 127 -2.85 5.53 0.20
N TRP A 128 -2.88 6.86 0.07
CA TRP A 128 -2.03 7.61 -0.85
C TRP A 128 -0.52 7.39 -0.68
N LEU A 129 -0.02 7.30 0.57
CA LEU A 129 1.40 7.02 0.84
C LEU A 129 1.85 5.68 0.26
N SER A 130 1.04 4.64 0.45
CA SER A 130 1.31 3.32 -0.12
C SER A 130 1.26 3.35 -1.65
N GLY A 131 0.37 4.16 -2.22
CA GLY A 131 0.28 4.36 -3.67
C GLY A 131 1.54 4.99 -4.26
N LEU A 132 2.09 6.01 -3.60
CA LEU A 132 3.36 6.61 -4.04
C LEU A 132 4.53 5.61 -3.96
N ALA A 133 4.61 4.82 -2.89
CA ALA A 133 5.61 3.74 -2.79
C ALA A 133 5.43 2.67 -3.87
N ALA A 134 4.17 2.37 -4.26
CA ALA A 134 3.88 1.40 -5.30
C ALA A 134 4.46 1.79 -6.66
N PHE A 135 4.50 3.08 -7.00
CA PHE A 135 5.12 3.54 -8.25
C PHE A 135 6.63 3.30 -8.30
N GLU A 136 7.33 3.40 -7.17
CA GLU A 136 8.75 3.05 -7.14
C GLU A 136 8.97 1.55 -7.36
N LEU A 137 8.11 0.70 -6.82
CA LEU A 137 8.14 -0.73 -7.06
C LEU A 137 7.72 -1.09 -8.49
N GLN A 138 6.71 -0.41 -9.05
CA GLN A 138 6.26 -0.60 -10.42
C GLN A 138 7.38 -0.34 -11.44
N LYS A 139 8.16 0.73 -11.23
CA LYS A 139 9.33 1.04 -12.07
C LYS A 139 10.37 -0.10 -12.07
N ALA A 140 10.55 -0.75 -10.92
CA ALA A 140 11.55 -1.80 -10.76
C ALA A 140 11.06 -3.19 -11.23
N TRP A 141 9.78 -3.49 -11.03
CA TRP A 141 9.22 -4.82 -11.27
C TRP A 141 8.42 -4.94 -12.56
N HIS A 142 7.98 -3.81 -13.13
CA HIS A 142 7.15 -3.75 -14.34
C HIS A 142 5.86 -4.58 -14.24
N ILE A 143 5.23 -4.58 -13.07
CA ILE A 143 3.96 -5.25 -12.78
C ILE A 143 2.87 -4.23 -12.48
N PRO A 144 1.58 -4.58 -12.68
CA PRO A 144 0.48 -3.65 -12.49
C PRO A 144 0.29 -3.20 -11.04
N VAL A 145 -0.25 -1.98 -10.88
CA VAL A 145 -0.64 -1.39 -9.60
C VAL A 145 -2.15 -1.25 -9.54
N VAL A 146 -2.76 -1.91 -8.55
CA VAL A 146 -4.14 -1.65 -8.11
C VAL A 146 -4.09 -0.78 -6.87
N HIS A 147 -4.88 0.29 -6.83
CA HIS A 147 -4.89 1.24 -5.73
C HIS A 147 -6.26 1.39 -5.08
N MET A 148 -6.28 1.46 -3.74
CA MET A 148 -7.47 1.77 -2.96
C MET A 148 -7.23 2.99 -2.08
N PHE A 149 -7.98 4.06 -2.27
CA PHE A 149 -7.80 5.31 -1.51
C PHE A 149 -8.23 5.22 -0.05
N HIS A 150 -9.28 4.50 0.28
CA HIS A 150 -10.00 4.48 1.55
C HIS A 150 -10.64 5.81 1.94
N THR A 151 -9.93 6.93 1.74
CA THR A 151 -10.43 8.31 1.93
C THR A 151 -9.74 9.23 0.93
N LEU A 152 -10.40 10.31 0.55
CA LEU A 152 -9.86 11.33 -0.36
C LEU A 152 -9.68 12.65 0.36
N ALA A 153 -8.51 13.29 0.19
CA ALA A 153 -8.17 14.56 0.81
C ALA A 153 -9.16 15.67 0.47
N ARG A 154 -9.51 15.82 -0.81
CA ARG A 154 -10.48 16.84 -1.24
C ARG A 154 -11.84 16.68 -0.61
N VAL A 155 -12.33 15.44 -0.45
CA VAL A 155 -13.61 15.16 0.21
C VAL A 155 -13.53 15.51 1.69
N LYS A 156 -12.43 15.14 2.36
CA LYS A 156 -12.22 15.52 3.76
C LYS A 156 -12.15 17.03 3.95
N ASN A 157 -11.45 17.76 3.05
CA ASN A 157 -11.34 19.21 3.12
C ASN A 157 -12.69 19.93 2.91
N GLN A 158 -13.62 19.33 2.13
CA GLN A 158 -14.97 19.89 1.97
C GLN A 158 -15.82 19.84 3.25
N ILE A 159 -15.54 18.90 4.15
CA ILE A 159 -16.29 18.72 5.39
C ILE A 159 -15.53 19.20 6.63
N ALA A 160 -14.26 19.60 6.47
CA ALA A 160 -13.44 20.17 7.53
C ALA A 160 -14.09 21.47 8.05
N ARG A 161 -14.22 21.58 9.36
CA ARG A 161 -14.83 22.75 10.02
C ARG A 161 -13.79 23.79 10.42
N ARG A 162 -12.53 23.41 10.49
CA ARG A 162 -11.39 24.23 10.89
C ARG A 162 -10.21 24.00 9.94
N PRO A 163 -9.37 24.99 9.68
CA PRO A 163 -8.21 24.86 8.80
C PRO A 163 -7.26 23.72 9.18
N GLU A 164 -7.06 23.48 10.48
CA GLU A 164 -6.20 22.42 11.03
C GLU A 164 -6.74 21.01 10.82
N GLU A 165 -8.01 20.84 10.47
CA GLU A 165 -8.63 19.57 10.10
C GLU A 165 -8.41 19.22 8.63
N GLY A 166 -7.85 20.16 7.85
CA GLY A 166 -7.58 19.99 6.43
C GLY A 166 -6.43 19.05 6.14
N GLU A 167 -6.54 18.33 5.04
CA GLU A 167 -5.46 17.48 4.53
C GLU A 167 -4.45 18.34 3.74
N PRO A 168 -3.14 18.04 3.84
CA PRO A 168 -2.11 18.84 3.22
C PRO A 168 -2.13 18.75 1.69
N GLN A 169 -1.62 19.78 1.03
CA GLN A 169 -1.58 19.87 -0.44
C GLN A 169 -0.80 18.72 -1.08
N VAL A 170 0.30 18.28 -0.46
CA VAL A 170 1.12 17.15 -0.94
C VAL A 170 0.30 15.86 -1.06
N ARG A 171 -0.69 15.65 -0.17
CA ARG A 171 -1.61 14.51 -0.27
C ARG A 171 -2.55 14.65 -1.47
N ILE A 172 -3.11 15.83 -1.69
CA ILE A 172 -3.99 16.10 -2.84
C ILE A 172 -3.27 15.83 -4.15
N GLU A 173 -2.03 16.31 -4.27
CA GLU A 173 -1.19 16.10 -5.45
C GLU A 173 -0.85 14.61 -5.64
N GLY A 174 -0.48 13.92 -4.57
CA GLY A 174 -0.24 12.48 -4.59
C GLY A 174 -1.46 11.68 -5.00
N GLU A 175 -2.66 12.02 -4.51
CA GLU A 175 -3.91 11.38 -4.91
C GLU A 175 -4.26 11.64 -6.39
N LEU A 176 -3.97 12.83 -6.93
CA LEU A 176 -4.15 13.13 -8.36
C LEU A 176 -3.18 12.31 -9.23
N ASP A 177 -1.93 12.18 -8.80
CA ASP A 177 -0.95 11.34 -9.48
C ASP A 177 -1.39 9.87 -9.54
N LEU A 178 -1.96 9.36 -8.44
CA LEU A 178 -2.48 8.00 -8.36
C LEU A 178 -3.67 7.77 -9.31
N LEU A 179 -4.60 8.73 -9.37
CA LEU A 179 -5.74 8.68 -10.29
C LEU A 179 -5.31 8.63 -11.77
N GLN A 180 -4.15 9.19 -12.10
CA GLN A 180 -3.65 9.25 -13.47
C GLN A 180 -2.77 8.06 -13.85
N LYS A 181 -2.03 7.49 -12.89
CA LYS A 181 -0.92 6.55 -13.16
C LYS A 181 -1.19 5.12 -12.73
N ALA A 182 -2.10 4.89 -11.76
CA ALA A 182 -2.43 3.52 -11.34
C ALA A 182 -3.16 2.77 -12.48
N ASP A 183 -2.85 1.49 -12.65
CA ASP A 183 -3.47 0.66 -13.68
C ASP A 183 -4.95 0.38 -13.38
N CYS A 184 -5.32 0.36 -12.10
CA CYS A 184 -6.69 0.18 -11.61
C CYS A 184 -6.88 0.89 -10.26
N ILE A 185 -8.11 1.40 -10.03
CA ILE A 185 -8.54 2.03 -8.78
C ILE A 185 -9.81 1.34 -8.28
#